data_12173bda10fc758162dba1ed3d804d42
#
_entry.id   12173bda10fc758162dba1ed3d804d42
#
_cell.length_a   1.000
_cell.length_b   1.000
_cell.length_c   1.000
_cell.angle_alpha   90.00
_cell.angle_beta   90.00
_cell.angle_gamma   90.00
#
_symmetry.space_group_name_H-M   'P 1'
#
loop_
_entity.id
_entity.type
_entity.pdbx_description
1 polymer ?
#
loop_
_entity_poly.entity_id
_entity_poly.type
_entity_poly.pdbx_seq_one_letter_code
_entity_poly.pdbx_strand_id
1 'polypeptide(L)'
;MCVSSSPTNTNRTLELPVSIDVVKLAKGEHKTDEFLRVNKFGQVPVLVERDYANDDDDSMRFVLTESSAILKYLSETFSRTVSASKMYAENEHDLKEKAKIWSAMDWYQTTIRSSAAGLSWHAFVAQNMGGALSLELSKHYEGRLKLSLDVLETKWLGDSSPFLNEKPHPSIADLLVVEDIVNLVVLKGSPFRSQLSSLEELLRTRPRIRKWIDAVSRLNRPAWDELHRVLEMAAATAEKKMNSVRGQSSFSSGSRSRAGSRL
;
A
#
# COMPACT_ATOMS: atom_id res chain seq x y z
N MET A 1 4.87 6.70 -7.29
CA MET A 1 5.81 7.53 -6.53
C MET A 1 7.17 7.33 -7.19
N CYS A 2 7.75 8.37 -7.73
CA CYS A 2 9.10 8.33 -8.29
C CYS A 2 10.03 8.84 -7.20
N VAL A 3 11.10 8.14 -6.90
CA VAL A 3 12.07 8.55 -5.88
C VAL A 3 13.29 9.05 -6.63
N SER A 4 13.57 10.34 -6.55
CA SER A 4 14.80 10.93 -7.10
C SER A 4 15.67 11.45 -5.96
N SER A 5 16.97 11.36 -6.11
CA SER A 5 17.91 11.86 -5.12
C SER A 5 18.09 13.39 -5.29
N SER A 6 17.36 14.19 -4.52
CA SER A 6 17.58 15.63 -4.38
C SER A 6 17.58 16.01 -2.90
N PRO A 7 18.43 16.96 -2.45
CA PRO A 7 18.71 17.17 -1.01
C PRO A 7 17.61 17.85 -0.20
N THR A 8 16.42 18.09 -0.73
CA THR A 8 15.42 18.96 -0.08
C THR A 8 14.23 18.26 0.55
N ASN A 9 14.07 16.92 0.44
CA ASN A 9 12.98 16.21 1.11
C ASN A 9 13.49 14.87 1.67
N THR A 10 13.93 14.91 2.91
CA THR A 10 14.35 13.72 3.67
C THR A 10 13.16 12.79 3.87
N ASN A 11 13.27 11.53 3.46
CA ASN A 11 12.31 10.50 3.86
C ASN A 11 12.50 10.27 5.37
N ARG A 12 11.60 10.87 6.17
CA ARG A 12 11.76 11.03 7.62
C ARG A 12 11.78 9.73 8.41
N THR A 13 11.33 8.63 7.81
CA THR A 13 11.33 7.32 8.49
C THR A 13 12.72 6.71 8.56
N LEU A 14 13.55 6.89 7.53
CA LEU A 14 14.90 6.31 7.44
C LEU A 14 16.00 7.38 7.39
N GLU A 15 15.65 8.69 7.40
CA GLU A 15 16.59 9.81 7.22
C GLU A 15 17.47 9.66 5.97
N LEU A 16 16.93 9.02 4.92
CA LEU A 16 17.66 8.78 3.69
C LEU A 16 17.70 10.06 2.84
N PRO A 17 18.83 10.33 2.17
CA PRO A 17 18.96 11.47 1.25
C PRO A 17 18.25 11.19 -0.09
N VAL A 18 16.95 10.96 -0.03
CA VAL A 18 16.09 10.69 -1.18
C VAL A 18 14.99 11.74 -1.28
N SER A 19 14.75 12.23 -2.50
CA SER A 19 13.57 13.04 -2.81
C SER A 19 12.47 12.15 -3.36
N ILE A 20 11.22 12.57 -3.18
CA ILE A 20 10.05 11.85 -3.64
C ILE A 20 9.29 12.72 -4.63
N ASP A 21 9.23 12.27 -5.89
CA ASP A 21 8.41 12.88 -6.93
C ASP A 21 7.09 12.11 -7.07
N VAL A 22 5.97 12.82 -6.96
CA VAL A 22 4.65 12.21 -7.02
C VAL A 22 4.17 12.09 -8.45
N VAL A 23 3.94 10.86 -8.92
CA VAL A 23 3.37 10.56 -10.24
C VAL A 23 1.86 10.38 -10.11
N LYS A 24 1.08 11.20 -10.81
CA LYS A 24 -0.39 11.21 -10.75
C LYS A 24 -0.98 10.13 -11.68
N LEU A 25 -1.18 8.92 -11.15
CA LEU A 25 -1.68 7.77 -11.90
C LEU A 25 -3.02 8.04 -12.57
N ALA A 26 -3.96 8.72 -11.88
CA ALA A 26 -5.27 9.08 -12.43
C ALA A 26 -5.20 10.04 -13.62
N LYS A 27 -4.08 10.77 -13.79
CA LYS A 27 -3.82 11.63 -14.94
C LYS A 27 -3.05 10.93 -16.07
N GLY A 28 -2.66 9.67 -15.88
CA GLY A 28 -1.87 8.92 -16.83
C GLY A 28 -0.41 9.32 -16.91
N GLU A 29 0.12 10.10 -15.96
CA GLU A 29 1.51 10.58 -16.00
C GLU A 29 2.55 9.44 -16.11
N HIS A 30 2.23 8.26 -15.56
CA HIS A 30 3.06 7.05 -15.69
C HIS A 30 3.06 6.43 -17.10
N LYS A 31 2.26 6.95 -18.03
CA LYS A 31 2.15 6.49 -19.43
C LYS A 31 2.66 7.51 -20.44
N THR A 32 3.16 8.65 -19.98
CA THR A 32 3.78 9.66 -20.86
C THR A 32 5.13 9.15 -21.39
N ASP A 33 5.52 9.64 -22.58
CA ASP A 33 6.80 9.29 -23.17
C ASP A 33 7.98 9.67 -22.27
N GLU A 34 7.85 10.78 -21.53
CA GLU A 34 8.86 11.22 -20.58
C GLU A 34 9.04 10.18 -19.45
N PHE A 35 7.95 9.73 -18.84
CA PHE A 35 8.03 8.72 -17.78
C PHE A 35 8.49 7.36 -18.33
N LEU A 36 8.05 6.98 -19.53
CA LEU A 36 8.42 5.70 -20.17
C LEU A 36 9.91 5.63 -20.53
N ARG A 37 10.59 6.78 -20.74
CA ARG A 37 12.07 6.80 -20.86
C ARG A 37 12.77 6.44 -19.55
N VAL A 38 12.17 6.78 -18.40
CA VAL A 38 12.69 6.44 -17.07
C VAL A 38 12.32 4.99 -16.72
N ASN A 39 11.04 4.63 -16.90
CA ASN A 39 10.55 3.28 -16.62
C ASN A 39 9.65 2.77 -17.75
N LYS A 40 10.22 1.96 -18.64
CA LYS A 40 9.53 1.39 -19.81
C LYS A 40 8.28 0.56 -19.46
N PHE A 41 8.16 0.08 -18.22
CA PHE A 41 6.96 -0.66 -17.77
C PHE A 41 5.79 0.28 -17.45
N GLY A 42 6.02 1.60 -17.33
CA GLY A 42 5.00 2.56 -16.98
C GLY A 42 4.33 2.23 -15.64
N GLN A 43 5.12 1.85 -14.65
CA GLN A 43 4.67 1.48 -13.30
C GLN A 43 5.44 2.29 -12.24
N VAL A 44 4.86 2.42 -11.06
CA VAL A 44 5.46 3.03 -9.88
C VAL A 44 5.46 2.04 -8.72
N PRO A 45 6.45 2.11 -7.80
CA PRO A 45 7.55 3.08 -7.75
C PRO A 45 8.68 2.77 -8.73
N VAL A 46 9.52 3.76 -8.98
CA VAL A 46 10.83 3.63 -9.63
C VAL A 46 11.84 4.45 -8.84
N LEU A 47 13.01 3.89 -8.58
CA LEU A 47 14.17 4.57 -8.00
C LEU A 47 15.09 4.99 -9.14
N VAL A 48 15.55 6.24 -9.09
CA VAL A 48 16.55 6.78 -10.04
C VAL A 48 17.71 7.33 -9.24
N GLU A 49 18.91 6.82 -9.47
CA GLU A 49 20.12 7.46 -8.99
C GLU A 49 20.65 8.39 -10.09
N ARG A 50 20.98 9.60 -9.68
CA ARG A 50 21.64 10.59 -10.55
C ARG A 50 23.07 10.75 -10.09
N ASP A 51 24.02 10.68 -11.01
CA ASP A 51 25.39 11.12 -10.76
C ASP A 51 25.45 12.64 -10.90
N TYR A 52 25.49 13.34 -9.79
CA TYR A 52 25.57 14.80 -9.76
C TYR A 52 26.90 15.36 -10.36
N ALA A 53 27.88 14.50 -10.58
CA ALA A 53 29.14 14.92 -11.20
C ALA A 53 29.07 15.05 -12.76
N ASN A 54 28.04 14.42 -13.37
CA ASN A 54 27.84 14.36 -14.81
C ASN A 54 26.38 14.59 -15.20
N ASP A 55 25.84 15.78 -14.91
CA ASP A 55 24.43 16.11 -15.12
C ASP A 55 23.95 16.01 -16.59
N ASP A 56 24.88 15.94 -17.55
CA ASP A 56 24.59 15.93 -19.00
C ASP A 56 24.50 14.51 -19.61
N ASP A 57 24.85 13.44 -18.89
CA ASP A 57 24.85 12.08 -19.45
C ASP A 57 23.71 11.21 -18.90
N ASP A 58 22.60 11.16 -19.61
CA ASP A 58 21.44 10.31 -19.35
C ASP A 58 21.78 8.80 -19.40
N SER A 59 22.94 8.42 -19.97
CA SER A 59 23.38 7.03 -20.11
C SER A 59 23.92 6.41 -18.81
N MET A 60 24.26 7.23 -17.81
CA MET A 60 24.88 6.82 -16.55
C MET A 60 23.87 6.65 -15.38
N ARG A 61 22.57 6.72 -15.65
CA ARG A 61 21.54 6.59 -14.61
C ARG A 61 21.33 5.14 -14.20
N PHE A 62 21.48 4.86 -12.91
CA PHE A 62 20.96 3.62 -12.34
C PHE A 62 19.47 3.78 -12.10
N VAL A 63 18.67 2.88 -12.69
CA VAL A 63 17.21 2.86 -12.55
C VAL A 63 16.80 1.51 -12.02
N LEU A 64 16.06 1.50 -10.91
CA LEU A 64 15.56 0.29 -10.27
C LEU A 64 14.03 0.34 -10.15
N THR A 65 13.39 -0.72 -10.62
CA THR A 65 11.94 -0.95 -10.48
C THR A 65 11.66 -1.98 -9.40
N GLU A 66 10.38 -2.23 -9.12
CA GLU A 66 9.87 -3.13 -8.08
C GLU A 66 10.12 -2.63 -6.66
N SER A 67 9.04 -2.36 -5.91
CA SER A 67 9.10 -1.83 -4.55
C SER A 67 9.94 -2.68 -3.60
N SER A 68 9.87 -4.02 -3.72
CA SER A 68 10.66 -4.93 -2.90
C SER A 68 12.16 -4.87 -3.21
N ALA A 69 12.53 -4.74 -4.47
CA ALA A 69 13.92 -4.56 -4.89
C ALA A 69 14.47 -3.21 -4.43
N ILE A 70 13.68 -2.14 -4.59
CA ILE A 70 14.03 -0.79 -4.12
C ILE A 70 14.27 -0.77 -2.61
N LEU A 71 13.40 -1.39 -1.82
CA LEU A 71 13.58 -1.47 -0.36
C LEU A 71 14.85 -2.25 0.02
N LYS A 72 15.11 -3.39 -0.63
CA LYS A 72 16.35 -4.15 -0.40
C LYS A 72 17.58 -3.33 -0.73
N TYR A 73 17.58 -2.66 -1.90
CA TYR A 73 18.70 -1.83 -2.34
C TYR A 73 18.98 -0.66 -1.39
N LEU A 74 17.93 0.10 -1.02
CA LEU A 74 18.07 1.22 -0.09
C LEU A 74 18.57 0.76 1.29
N SER A 75 18.08 -0.37 1.78
CA SER A 75 18.49 -0.93 3.07
C SER A 75 19.95 -1.37 3.08
N GLU A 76 20.46 -1.92 1.99
CA GLU A 76 21.89 -2.28 1.84
C GLU A 76 22.76 -1.04 1.69
N THR A 77 22.36 -0.12 0.81
CA THR A 77 23.14 1.10 0.53
C THR A 77 23.31 1.96 1.78
N PHE A 78 22.27 2.04 2.62
CA PHE A 78 22.27 2.84 3.83
C PHE A 78 22.39 2.02 5.11
N SER A 79 22.87 0.78 5.04
CA SER A 79 23.01 -0.15 6.17
C SER A 79 23.82 0.41 7.35
N ARG A 80 24.72 1.37 7.07
CA ARG A 80 25.53 2.04 8.11
C ARG A 80 24.82 3.16 8.85
N THR A 81 23.62 3.58 8.42
CA THR A 81 22.81 4.51 9.18
C THR A 81 22.05 3.74 10.27
N VAL A 82 22.02 4.27 11.50
CA VAL A 82 21.47 3.58 12.67
C VAL A 82 20.00 3.12 12.46
N SER A 83 19.23 3.88 11.70
CA SER A 83 17.82 3.56 11.42
C SER A 83 17.66 2.48 10.35
N ALA A 84 18.49 2.48 9.31
CA ALA A 84 18.40 1.52 8.22
C ALA A 84 18.95 0.13 8.59
N SER A 85 20.00 0.07 9.42
CA SER A 85 20.59 -1.20 9.86
C SER A 85 19.61 -2.09 10.61
N LYS A 86 18.74 -1.50 11.44
CA LYS A 86 17.73 -2.23 12.21
C LYS A 86 16.57 -2.75 11.36
N MET A 87 16.29 -2.10 10.23
CA MET A 87 15.17 -2.47 9.36
C MET A 87 15.49 -3.59 8.38
N TYR A 88 16.75 -3.93 8.18
CA TYR A 88 17.11 -4.98 7.24
C TYR A 88 17.69 -6.21 7.96
N ALA A 89 18.87 -6.07 8.56
CA ALA A 89 19.44 -7.10 9.41
C ALA A 89 20.31 -6.41 10.47
N GLU A 90 20.31 -6.92 11.69
CA GLU A 90 21.16 -6.36 12.78
C GLU A 90 22.64 -6.46 12.44
N ASN A 91 23.02 -7.47 11.67
CA ASN A 91 24.36 -7.65 11.13
C ASN A 91 24.27 -7.68 9.61
N GLU A 92 24.95 -6.76 8.93
CA GLU A 92 24.98 -6.65 7.45
C GLU A 92 25.50 -7.94 6.77
N HIS A 93 26.22 -8.79 7.50
CA HIS A 93 26.74 -10.07 7.02
C HIS A 93 25.84 -11.27 7.35
N ASP A 94 24.74 -11.08 8.10
CA ASP A 94 23.84 -12.19 8.44
C ASP A 94 22.88 -12.54 7.29
N LEU A 95 23.39 -13.36 6.39
CA LEU A 95 22.61 -13.86 5.25
C LEU A 95 21.35 -14.66 5.68
N LYS A 96 21.41 -15.35 6.83
CA LYS A 96 20.25 -16.13 7.30
C LYS A 96 19.13 -15.21 7.77
N GLU A 97 19.47 -14.12 8.44
CA GLU A 97 18.49 -13.11 8.84
C GLU A 97 17.87 -12.42 7.61
N LYS A 98 18.69 -11.99 6.65
CA LYS A 98 18.24 -11.43 5.38
C LYS A 98 17.32 -12.39 4.63
N ALA A 99 17.69 -13.69 4.56
CA ALA A 99 16.89 -14.69 3.90
C ALA A 99 15.49 -14.86 4.52
N LYS A 100 15.35 -14.76 5.85
CA LYS A 100 14.04 -14.76 6.52
C LYS A 100 13.19 -13.56 6.13
N ILE A 101 13.80 -12.36 6.05
CA ILE A 101 13.11 -11.14 5.60
C ILE A 101 12.65 -11.30 4.14
N TRP A 102 13.52 -11.78 3.26
CA TRP A 102 13.19 -12.02 1.85
C TRP A 102 12.07 -13.05 1.71
N SER A 103 12.10 -14.13 2.48
CA SER A 103 11.04 -15.13 2.50
C SER A 103 9.67 -14.53 2.83
N ALA A 104 9.61 -13.61 3.82
CA ALA A 104 8.38 -12.90 4.14
C ALA A 104 7.92 -11.98 2.99
N MET A 105 8.86 -11.28 2.34
CA MET A 105 8.57 -10.41 1.20
C MET A 105 8.07 -11.19 -0.02
N ASP A 106 8.66 -12.35 -0.31
CA ASP A 106 8.27 -13.19 -1.45
C ASP A 106 6.91 -13.85 -1.21
N TRP A 107 6.67 -14.36 0.02
CA TRP A 107 5.35 -14.86 0.42
C TRP A 107 4.27 -13.76 0.27
N TYR A 108 4.56 -12.55 0.75
CA TYR A 108 3.65 -11.41 0.64
C TYR A 108 3.24 -11.14 -0.81
N GLN A 109 4.18 -11.12 -1.76
CA GLN A 109 3.89 -10.79 -3.17
C GLN A 109 2.83 -11.72 -3.78
N THR A 110 2.90 -13.01 -3.46
CA THR A 110 1.99 -14.02 -4.03
C THR A 110 0.68 -14.20 -3.24
N THR A 111 0.59 -13.67 -2.03
CA THR A 111 -0.53 -13.88 -1.11
C THR A 111 -1.26 -12.58 -0.76
N ILE A 112 -0.76 -11.82 0.22
CA ILE A 112 -1.39 -10.56 0.67
C ILE A 112 -1.50 -9.57 -0.49
N ARG A 113 -0.37 -9.28 -1.17
CA ARG A 113 -0.34 -8.31 -2.28
C ARG A 113 -1.33 -8.64 -3.37
N SER A 114 -1.31 -9.88 -3.86
CA SER A 114 -2.20 -10.30 -4.95
C SER A 114 -3.67 -10.22 -4.54
N SER A 115 -4.01 -10.59 -3.31
CA SER A 115 -5.39 -10.60 -2.84
C SER A 115 -5.89 -9.21 -2.42
N ALA A 116 -5.10 -8.43 -1.68
CA ALA A 116 -5.47 -7.07 -1.27
C ALA A 116 -5.57 -6.11 -2.45
N ALA A 117 -4.61 -6.17 -3.39
CA ALA A 117 -4.64 -5.35 -4.60
C ALA A 117 -5.81 -5.74 -5.51
N GLY A 118 -6.08 -7.05 -5.69
CA GLY A 118 -7.21 -7.53 -6.47
C GLY A 118 -8.55 -7.10 -5.85
N LEU A 119 -8.70 -7.22 -4.54
CA LEU A 119 -9.89 -6.74 -3.83
C LEU A 119 -10.09 -5.24 -4.02
N SER A 120 -9.06 -4.44 -3.74
CA SER A 120 -9.12 -2.98 -3.88
C SER A 120 -9.42 -2.57 -5.32
N TRP A 121 -8.80 -3.23 -6.30
CA TRP A 121 -9.02 -2.95 -7.72
C TRP A 121 -10.48 -3.17 -8.11
N HIS A 122 -11.00 -4.35 -7.89
CA HIS A 122 -12.34 -4.71 -8.34
C HIS A 122 -13.47 -4.10 -7.51
N ALA A 123 -13.20 -3.76 -6.25
CA ALA A 123 -14.18 -3.15 -5.37
C ALA A 123 -14.21 -1.61 -5.45
N PHE A 124 -13.13 -0.95 -5.86
CA PHE A 124 -13.04 0.51 -5.76
C PHE A 124 -12.19 1.18 -6.86
N VAL A 125 -10.95 0.72 -7.13
CA VAL A 125 -9.96 1.48 -7.90
C VAL A 125 -10.29 1.51 -9.40
N ALA A 126 -10.76 0.39 -9.97
CA ALA A 126 -10.96 0.24 -11.41
C ALA A 126 -11.83 1.36 -12.02
N GLN A 127 -12.89 1.80 -11.32
CA GLN A 127 -13.77 2.87 -11.82
C GLN A 127 -13.06 4.20 -12.01
N ASN A 128 -12.04 4.50 -11.21
CA ASN A 128 -11.26 5.73 -11.32
C ASN A 128 -10.19 5.67 -12.42
N MET A 129 -9.97 4.47 -12.96
CA MET A 129 -9.01 4.19 -14.03
C MET A 129 -9.69 3.79 -15.35
N GLY A 130 -11.02 4.05 -15.47
CA GLY A 130 -11.81 3.74 -16.68
C GLY A 130 -12.19 2.26 -16.81
N GLY A 131 -11.98 1.45 -15.77
CA GLY A 131 -12.37 0.04 -15.73
C GLY A 131 -13.70 -0.20 -15.02
N ALA A 132 -14.19 -1.44 -15.09
CA ALA A 132 -15.42 -1.88 -14.43
C ALA A 132 -15.16 -2.47 -13.07
N LEU A 133 -16.05 -2.20 -12.10
CA LEU A 133 -16.07 -2.87 -10.81
C LEU A 133 -16.75 -4.24 -10.94
N SER A 134 -16.34 -5.21 -10.13
CA SER A 134 -16.91 -6.55 -10.09
C SER A 134 -17.07 -7.04 -8.65
N LEU A 135 -18.31 -7.24 -8.22
CA LEU A 135 -18.60 -7.81 -6.91
C LEU A 135 -18.11 -9.27 -6.80
N GLU A 136 -18.27 -10.05 -7.88
CA GLU A 136 -17.84 -11.45 -7.91
C GLU A 136 -16.34 -11.57 -7.68
N LEU A 137 -15.53 -10.83 -8.47
CA LEU A 137 -14.09 -10.80 -8.30
C LEU A 137 -13.69 -10.22 -6.94
N SER A 138 -14.38 -9.20 -6.47
CA SER A 138 -14.14 -8.64 -5.13
C SER A 138 -14.32 -9.71 -4.04
N LYS A 139 -15.39 -10.49 -4.08
CA LYS A 139 -15.61 -11.59 -3.12
C LYS A 139 -14.57 -12.71 -3.26
N HIS A 140 -14.16 -13.04 -4.49
CA HIS A 140 -13.09 -14.00 -4.72
C HIS A 140 -11.78 -13.55 -4.03
N TYR A 141 -11.34 -12.30 -4.27
CA TYR A 141 -10.13 -11.78 -3.67
C TYR A 141 -10.26 -11.57 -2.16
N GLU A 142 -11.44 -11.18 -1.65
CA GLU A 142 -11.70 -11.12 -0.22
C GLU A 142 -11.53 -12.48 0.46
N GLY A 143 -12.04 -13.56 -0.15
CA GLY A 143 -11.85 -14.92 0.36
C GLY A 143 -10.38 -15.32 0.42
N ARG A 144 -9.61 -15.04 -0.63
CA ARG A 144 -8.16 -15.29 -0.64
C ARG A 144 -7.42 -14.46 0.40
N LEU A 145 -7.80 -13.18 0.55
CA LEU A 145 -7.21 -12.29 1.54
C LEU A 145 -7.44 -12.80 2.97
N LYS A 146 -8.65 -13.26 3.30
CA LYS A 146 -8.95 -13.82 4.62
C LYS A 146 -8.03 -15.00 4.96
N LEU A 147 -7.80 -15.91 4.01
CA LEU A 147 -6.86 -17.02 4.19
C LEU A 147 -5.43 -16.53 4.39
N SER A 148 -4.99 -15.54 3.61
CA SER A 148 -3.66 -14.97 3.76
C SER A 148 -3.48 -14.24 5.10
N LEU A 149 -4.51 -13.53 5.58
CA LEU A 149 -4.50 -12.90 6.91
C LEU A 149 -4.46 -13.94 8.03
N ASP A 150 -5.10 -15.10 7.88
CA ASP A 150 -5.03 -16.18 8.87
C ASP A 150 -3.61 -16.78 8.95
N VAL A 151 -2.93 -16.91 7.80
CA VAL A 151 -1.52 -17.31 7.76
C VAL A 151 -0.62 -16.25 8.40
N LEU A 152 -0.86 -14.97 8.11
CA LEU A 152 -0.12 -13.85 8.72
C LEU A 152 -0.28 -13.88 10.25
N GLU A 153 -1.51 -14.00 10.76
CA GLU A 153 -1.86 -14.04 12.18
C GLU A 153 -1.19 -15.21 12.91
N THR A 154 -1.11 -16.40 12.26
CA THR A 154 -0.77 -17.65 12.97
C THR A 154 0.63 -18.17 12.68
N LYS A 155 1.28 -17.71 11.59
CA LYS A 155 2.57 -18.25 11.13
C LYS A 155 3.69 -17.22 11.06
N TRP A 156 3.37 -15.98 10.68
CA TRP A 156 4.37 -14.92 10.52
C TRP A 156 4.51 -14.03 11.75
N LEU A 157 3.42 -13.86 12.50
CA LEU A 157 3.38 -13.09 13.74
C LEU A 157 3.34 -14.06 14.94
N GLY A 158 4.21 -13.82 15.91
CA GLY A 158 4.31 -14.63 17.12
C GLY A 158 3.92 -13.87 18.39
N ASP A 159 4.24 -14.47 19.53
CA ASP A 159 3.93 -13.89 20.85
C ASP A 159 5.15 -13.20 21.47
N SER A 160 6.37 -13.54 21.04
CA SER A 160 7.63 -13.00 21.57
C SER A 160 7.89 -11.57 21.08
N SER A 161 7.47 -11.25 19.85
CA SER A 161 7.58 -9.91 19.27
C SER A 161 6.38 -9.60 18.38
N PRO A 162 5.97 -8.32 18.25
CA PRO A 162 4.89 -7.95 17.36
C PRO A 162 5.28 -7.98 15.87
N PHE A 163 6.56 -8.09 15.51
CA PHE A 163 7.03 -7.96 14.13
C PHE A 163 7.18 -9.31 13.43
N LEU A 164 7.22 -9.28 12.09
CA LEU A 164 7.38 -10.47 11.25
C LEU A 164 8.66 -11.23 11.62
N ASN A 165 8.58 -12.56 11.56
CA ASN A 165 9.66 -13.46 11.99
C ASN A 165 10.08 -13.28 13.46
N GLU A 166 9.21 -12.72 14.30
CA GLU A 166 9.45 -12.43 15.71
C GLU A 166 10.73 -11.59 15.97
N LYS A 167 11.04 -10.70 15.03
CA LYS A 167 12.19 -9.79 15.17
C LYS A 167 11.95 -8.76 16.29
N PRO A 168 13.00 -8.27 16.96
CA PRO A 168 12.87 -7.24 18.00
C PRO A 168 12.49 -5.86 17.43
N HIS A 169 12.74 -5.65 16.13
CA HIS A 169 12.44 -4.41 15.41
C HIS A 169 11.72 -4.71 14.09
N PRO A 170 10.93 -3.75 13.55
CA PRO A 170 10.33 -3.92 12.23
C PRO A 170 11.42 -4.05 11.18
N SER A 171 11.13 -4.84 10.16
CA SER A 171 11.97 -5.00 8.96
C SER A 171 11.33 -4.31 7.76
N ILE A 172 12.06 -4.26 6.64
CA ILE A 172 11.47 -3.80 5.35
C ILE A 172 10.29 -4.67 4.91
N ALA A 173 10.22 -5.94 5.36
CA ALA A 173 9.06 -6.78 5.11
C ALA A 173 7.83 -6.26 5.86
N ASP A 174 7.97 -5.82 7.12
CA ASP A 174 6.87 -5.23 7.88
C ASP A 174 6.30 -3.98 7.19
N LEU A 175 7.18 -3.09 6.72
CA LEU A 175 6.76 -1.89 5.98
C LEU A 175 6.02 -2.23 4.69
N LEU A 176 6.50 -3.23 3.95
CA LEU A 176 5.90 -3.62 2.68
C LEU A 176 4.51 -4.26 2.86
N VAL A 177 4.40 -5.17 3.83
CA VAL A 177 3.17 -5.95 4.06
C VAL A 177 2.07 -5.11 4.69
N VAL A 178 2.41 -4.23 5.64
CA VAL A 178 1.43 -3.43 6.37
C VAL A 178 0.66 -2.47 5.46
N GLU A 179 1.34 -1.89 4.47
CA GLU A 179 0.75 -0.91 3.56
C GLU A 179 -0.44 -1.47 2.78
N ASP A 180 -0.36 -2.68 2.23
CA ASP A 180 -1.47 -3.25 1.48
C ASP A 180 -2.67 -3.61 2.35
N ILE A 181 -2.46 -3.88 3.63
CA ILE A 181 -3.56 -4.17 4.57
C ILE A 181 -4.25 -2.86 4.99
N VAL A 182 -3.49 -1.84 5.38
CA VAL A 182 -4.10 -0.56 5.80
C VAL A 182 -4.74 0.20 4.64
N ASN A 183 -4.24 0.02 3.42
CA ASN A 183 -4.82 0.57 2.20
C ASN A 183 -6.26 0.05 1.93
N LEU A 184 -6.68 -1.05 2.55
CA LEU A 184 -8.07 -1.54 2.45
C LEU A 184 -9.10 -0.58 3.07
N VAL A 185 -8.68 0.47 3.75
CA VAL A 185 -9.57 1.57 4.20
C VAL A 185 -10.35 2.17 3.03
N VAL A 186 -9.85 2.10 1.79
CA VAL A 186 -10.54 2.57 0.57
C VAL A 186 -11.86 1.84 0.31
N LEU A 187 -12.05 0.64 0.86
CA LEU A 187 -13.30 -0.12 0.74
C LEU A 187 -14.50 0.61 1.35
N LYS A 188 -14.30 1.58 2.26
CA LYS A 188 -15.36 2.49 2.74
C LYS A 188 -16.06 3.24 1.60
N GLY A 189 -15.32 3.56 0.54
CA GLY A 189 -15.83 4.22 -0.68
C GLY A 189 -16.40 3.26 -1.73
N SER A 190 -16.35 1.95 -1.50
CA SER A 190 -16.85 0.97 -2.46
C SER A 190 -18.38 0.96 -2.54
N PRO A 191 -18.98 0.84 -3.73
CA PRO A 191 -20.42 0.57 -3.87
C PRO A 191 -20.82 -0.79 -3.25
N PHE A 192 -19.88 -1.70 -3.10
CA PHE A 192 -20.07 -3.04 -2.53
C PHE A 192 -19.82 -3.13 -1.02
N ARG A 193 -19.55 -2.00 -0.33
CA ARG A 193 -19.16 -1.98 1.10
C ARG A 193 -20.13 -2.69 2.05
N SER A 194 -21.41 -2.83 1.70
CA SER A 194 -22.39 -3.59 2.49
C SER A 194 -22.35 -5.09 2.24
N GLN A 195 -21.55 -5.56 1.29
CA GLN A 195 -21.45 -6.96 0.85
C GLN A 195 -20.03 -7.49 1.01
N LEU A 196 -19.06 -6.62 1.35
CA LEU A 196 -17.66 -6.94 1.60
C LEU A 196 -17.33 -6.56 3.04
N SER A 197 -16.37 -7.26 3.64
CA SER A 197 -15.87 -6.96 4.97
C SER A 197 -15.08 -5.64 4.95
N SER A 198 -15.32 -4.77 5.93
CA SER A 198 -14.47 -3.63 6.21
C SER A 198 -13.10 -4.10 6.73
N LEU A 199 -12.11 -3.20 6.72
CA LEU A 199 -10.80 -3.49 7.33
C LEU A 199 -10.97 -3.89 8.82
N GLU A 200 -11.83 -3.20 9.55
CA GLU A 200 -12.09 -3.50 10.96
C GLU A 200 -12.67 -4.91 11.16
N GLU A 201 -13.61 -5.33 10.31
CA GLU A 201 -14.20 -6.67 10.34
C GLU A 201 -13.15 -7.74 9.98
N LEU A 202 -12.31 -7.48 8.97
CA LEU A 202 -11.20 -8.39 8.60
C LEU A 202 -10.22 -8.59 9.76
N LEU A 203 -9.99 -7.56 10.58
CA LEU A 203 -9.05 -7.60 11.70
C LEU A 203 -9.67 -7.99 13.05
N ARG A 204 -11.00 -8.10 13.15
CA ARG A 204 -11.71 -8.32 14.43
C ARG A 204 -11.24 -9.57 15.17
N THR A 205 -10.99 -10.65 14.44
CA THR A 205 -10.54 -11.95 14.99
C THR A 205 -9.02 -12.16 14.89
N ARG A 206 -8.25 -11.10 14.57
CA ARG A 206 -6.81 -11.18 14.33
C ARG A 206 -6.05 -10.18 15.22
N PRO A 207 -5.93 -10.48 16.52
CA PRO A 207 -5.34 -9.56 17.49
C PRO A 207 -3.85 -9.32 17.29
N ARG A 208 -3.08 -10.30 16.77
CA ARG A 208 -1.65 -10.12 16.49
C ARG A 208 -1.43 -9.14 15.34
N ILE A 209 -2.23 -9.24 14.26
CA ILE A 209 -2.17 -8.28 13.15
C ILE A 209 -2.50 -6.88 13.65
N ARG A 210 -3.51 -6.68 14.49
CA ARG A 210 -3.84 -5.37 15.06
C ARG A 210 -2.68 -4.81 15.89
N LYS A 211 -2.10 -5.63 16.78
CA LYS A 211 -0.94 -5.25 17.60
C LYS A 211 0.28 -4.90 16.73
N TRP A 212 0.49 -5.66 15.68
CA TRP A 212 1.56 -5.43 14.72
C TRP A 212 1.39 -4.11 13.94
N ILE A 213 0.21 -3.85 13.37
CA ILE A 213 -0.09 -2.57 12.68
C ILE A 213 0.14 -1.39 13.62
N ASP A 214 -0.34 -1.46 14.85
CA ASP A 214 -0.15 -0.43 15.86
C ASP A 214 1.34 -0.23 16.23
N ALA A 215 2.11 -1.31 16.37
CA ALA A 215 3.55 -1.23 16.62
C ALA A 215 4.32 -0.60 15.46
N VAL A 216 4.06 -1.05 14.21
CA VAL A 216 4.69 -0.48 13.00
C VAL A 216 4.32 1.00 12.86
N SER A 217 3.04 1.36 13.02
CA SER A 217 2.58 2.74 12.89
C SER A 217 3.26 3.68 13.89
N ARG A 218 3.36 3.28 15.16
CA ARG A 218 4.00 4.11 16.20
C ARG A 218 5.47 4.37 15.95
N LEU A 219 6.20 3.37 15.47
CA LEU A 219 7.64 3.48 15.23
C LEU A 219 7.97 4.30 13.98
N ASN A 220 7.02 4.47 13.06
CA ASN A 220 7.21 5.20 11.81
C ASN A 220 6.58 6.59 11.80
N ARG A 221 6.12 7.10 12.96
CA ARG A 221 5.63 8.49 13.07
C ARG A 221 6.79 9.50 13.02
N PRO A 222 6.59 10.68 12.42
CA PRO A 222 5.34 11.21 11.87
C PRO A 222 5.03 10.78 10.43
N ALA A 223 5.97 10.12 9.72
CA ALA A 223 5.81 9.75 8.30
C ALA A 223 4.55 8.90 8.05
N TRP A 224 4.23 7.98 8.98
CA TRP A 224 3.01 7.19 8.93
C TRP A 224 1.76 8.07 8.83
N ASP A 225 1.63 9.05 9.73
CA ASP A 225 0.45 9.92 9.79
C ASP A 225 0.33 10.80 8.53
N GLU A 226 1.46 11.25 7.97
CA GLU A 226 1.50 12.05 6.74
C GLU A 226 1.01 11.26 5.52
N LEU A 227 1.48 10.01 5.37
CA LEU A 227 1.12 9.14 4.25
C LEU A 227 -0.36 8.70 4.32
N HIS A 228 -0.80 8.23 5.48
CA HIS A 228 -2.15 7.65 5.62
C HIS A 228 -3.24 8.70 5.68
N ARG A 229 -2.95 9.94 6.10
CA ARG A 229 -3.91 11.04 6.07
C ARG A 229 -4.51 11.28 4.68
N VAL A 230 -3.70 11.23 3.63
CA VAL A 230 -4.17 11.41 2.25
C VAL A 230 -5.12 10.27 1.84
N LEU A 231 -4.78 9.05 2.22
CA LEU A 231 -5.59 7.87 1.96
C LEU A 231 -6.93 7.91 2.69
N GLU A 232 -6.92 8.26 3.97
CA GLU A 232 -8.11 8.39 4.80
C GLU A 232 -9.04 9.50 4.29
N MET A 233 -8.49 10.64 3.89
CA MET A 233 -9.27 11.74 3.28
C MET A 233 -9.92 11.30 1.96
N ALA A 234 -9.20 10.56 1.12
CA ALA A 234 -9.74 10.02 -0.13
C ALA A 234 -10.87 9.01 0.12
N ALA A 235 -10.67 8.10 1.08
CA ALA A 235 -11.69 7.12 1.49
C ALA A 235 -12.94 7.81 2.06
N ALA A 236 -12.78 8.80 2.95
CA ALA A 236 -13.89 9.55 3.53
C ALA A 236 -14.67 10.37 2.48
N THR A 237 -13.96 10.96 1.50
CA THR A 237 -14.59 11.69 0.40
C THR A 237 -15.42 10.76 -0.47
N ALA A 238 -14.88 9.60 -0.82
CA ALA A 238 -15.58 8.59 -1.60
C ALA A 238 -16.83 8.06 -0.84
N GLU A 239 -16.71 7.82 0.45
CA GLU A 239 -17.83 7.39 1.30
C GLU A 239 -18.95 8.43 1.35
N LYS A 240 -18.62 9.73 1.53
CA LYS A 240 -19.59 10.82 1.49
C LYS A 240 -20.32 10.88 0.14
N LYS A 241 -19.60 10.75 -0.96
CA LYS A 241 -20.18 10.73 -2.31
C LYS A 241 -21.18 9.57 -2.48
N MET A 242 -20.82 8.39 -2.00
CA MET A 242 -21.71 7.21 -2.06
C MET A 242 -22.96 7.38 -1.21
N ASN A 243 -22.86 8.00 -0.03
CA ASN A 243 -24.01 8.25 0.84
C ASN A 243 -24.98 9.28 0.22
N SER A 244 -24.47 10.33 -0.45
CA SER A 244 -25.30 11.34 -1.11
C SER A 244 -26.11 10.77 -2.27
N VAL A 245 -25.53 9.87 -3.07
CA VAL A 245 -26.24 9.18 -4.18
C VAL A 245 -27.36 8.28 -3.66
N ARG A 246 -27.16 7.57 -2.54
CA ARG A 246 -28.22 6.74 -1.91
C ARG A 246 -29.36 7.58 -1.34
N GLY A 247 -29.07 8.74 -0.76
CA GLY A 247 -30.11 9.65 -0.25
C GLY A 247 -31.04 10.19 -1.33
N GLN A 248 -30.50 10.45 -2.53
CA GLN A 248 -31.29 10.92 -3.67
C GLN A 248 -32.19 9.83 -4.29
N SER A 249 -31.73 8.58 -4.33
CA SER A 249 -32.52 7.46 -4.86
C SER A 249 -33.70 7.07 -3.96
N SER A 250 -33.61 7.26 -2.65
CA SER A 250 -34.71 7.02 -1.72
C SER A 250 -35.81 8.09 -1.77
N PHE A 251 -35.50 9.32 -2.15
CA PHE A 251 -36.49 10.39 -2.33
C PHE A 251 -37.29 10.25 -3.63
N SER A 252 -36.72 9.69 -4.70
CA SER A 252 -37.41 9.54 -5.99
C SER A 252 -38.38 8.36 -6.04
N SER A 253 -38.25 7.38 -5.15
CA SER A 253 -39.17 6.22 -5.05
C SER A 253 -40.42 6.51 -4.20
N GLY A 254 -40.39 7.54 -3.33
CA GLY A 254 -41.51 7.91 -2.47
C GLY A 254 -42.59 8.78 -3.12
N SER A 255 -42.33 9.36 -4.30
CA SER A 255 -43.27 10.30 -4.97
C SER A 255 -44.21 9.68 -6.01
N ARG A 256 -44.11 8.37 -6.27
CA ARG A 256 -44.96 7.67 -7.28
C ARG A 256 -46.20 6.91 -6.75
N SER A 257 -46.49 6.97 -5.45
CA SER A 257 -47.62 6.21 -4.85
C SER A 257 -48.81 7.08 -4.42
N ARG A 258 -48.94 8.33 -4.91
CA ARG A 258 -50.11 9.17 -4.61
C ARG A 258 -50.67 9.84 -5.84
N ALA A 259 -51.11 9.06 -6.82
CA ALA A 259 -52.04 9.54 -7.84
C ALA A 259 -52.81 8.34 -8.45
N GLY A 260 -53.98 8.08 -7.92
CA GLY A 260 -54.87 7.09 -8.58
C GLY A 260 -55.88 6.45 -7.63
N SER A 261 -56.79 7.26 -7.02
CA SER A 261 -58.13 6.78 -6.67
C SER A 261 -59.05 7.97 -6.45
N ARG A 262 -59.63 8.45 -7.54
CA ARG A 262 -60.94 9.13 -7.56
C ARG A 262 -61.51 8.98 -8.95
N LEU A 263 -62.37 8.05 -9.11
CA LEU A 263 -63.69 8.10 -9.71
C LEU A 263 -64.24 6.68 -9.80
#